data_70b8386f1c2ab49a9eed7a7f7e1c0aa9
#
_entry.id   70b8386f1c2ab49a9eed7a7f7e1c0aa9
#
_cell.length_a   1.000
_cell.length_b   1.000
_cell.length_c   1.000
_cell.angle_alpha   90.00
_cell.angle_beta   90.00
_cell.angle_gamma   90.00
#
_symmetry.space_group_name_H-M   'P 1'
#
loop_
_entity.id
_entity.type
_entity.pdbx_description
1 polymer ?
#
loop_
_entity_poly.entity_id
_entity_poly.type
_entity_poly.pdbx_seq_one_letter_code
_entity_poly.pdbx_strand_id
1 'polypeptide(L)'
;DPARAAGVCGAVANPATLARRDSIRARGRVIRNSGALAEGRTATPLLMAVDAGDALAESECFGPVAFLVATKDADDGITRAADLAAHKGAITAALYDTDEDRIGRAIAAFTAAGVNLSINLTGNIFVNQSAAFSDFHVTGANPAGNASLTDTAFVATRFRRVMWRRTVTS
;
A
#
# COMPACT_ATOMS: atom_id res chain seq x y z
N ASP A 1 13.67 -3.02 -15.17
CA ASP A 1 14.80 -2.32 -15.80
C ASP A 1 15.96 -2.25 -14.81
N PRO A 2 17.09 -2.97 -15.04
CA PRO A 2 18.25 -2.97 -14.14
C PRO A 2 18.86 -1.57 -13.91
N ALA A 3 18.79 -0.70 -14.90
CA ALA A 3 19.34 0.67 -14.79
C ALA A 3 18.54 1.52 -13.77
N ARG A 4 17.29 1.17 -13.47
CA ARG A 4 16.44 1.86 -12.49
C ARG A 4 16.42 1.18 -11.13
N ALA A 5 16.96 -0.02 -11.05
CA ALA A 5 16.88 -0.83 -9.83
C ALA A 5 17.54 -0.15 -8.62
N ALA A 6 18.68 0.49 -8.83
CA ALA A 6 19.40 1.22 -7.78
C ALA A 6 18.59 2.39 -7.19
N GLY A 7 17.72 3.01 -7.99
CA GLY A 7 16.86 4.12 -7.53
C GLY A 7 15.57 3.67 -6.82
N VAL A 8 15.17 2.40 -6.97
CA VAL A 8 13.92 1.88 -6.36
C VAL A 8 14.16 0.82 -5.29
N CYS A 9 15.36 0.23 -5.24
CA CYS A 9 15.73 -0.73 -4.20
C CYS A 9 16.41 0.02 -3.06
N GLY A 10 15.70 0.23 -1.96
CA GLY A 10 16.26 0.84 -0.76
C GLY A 10 17.30 -0.05 -0.09
N ALA A 11 18.22 0.57 0.63
CA ALA A 11 19.13 -0.15 1.50
C ALA A 11 18.36 -0.78 2.67
N VAL A 12 18.63 -2.06 2.95
CA VAL A 12 18.07 -2.74 4.12
C VAL A 12 19.09 -2.74 5.24
N ALA A 13 18.88 -1.88 6.21
CA ALA A 13 19.78 -1.77 7.37
C ALA A 13 19.63 -2.96 8.32
N ASN A 14 18.44 -3.52 8.45
CA ASN A 14 18.14 -4.61 9.38
C ASN A 14 18.22 -5.98 8.71
N PRO A 15 19.17 -6.86 9.08
CA PRO A 15 19.26 -8.21 8.54
C PRO A 15 18.00 -9.07 8.75
N ALA A 16 17.24 -8.81 9.81
CA ALA A 16 15.98 -9.52 10.07
C ALA A 16 14.93 -9.29 8.99
N THR A 17 14.97 -8.16 8.28
CA THR A 17 14.08 -7.89 7.14
C THR A 17 14.39 -8.82 5.97
N LEU A 18 15.65 -9.10 5.70
CA LEU A 18 16.06 -10.05 4.65
C LEU A 18 15.68 -11.47 5.02
N ALA A 19 15.94 -11.88 6.26
CA ALA A 19 15.58 -13.20 6.76
C ALA A 19 14.06 -13.44 6.69
N ARG A 20 13.26 -12.44 7.06
CA ARG A 20 11.80 -12.48 6.95
C ARG A 20 11.35 -12.61 5.51
N ARG A 21 11.90 -11.82 4.60
CA ARG A 21 11.61 -11.89 3.17
C ARG A 21 11.90 -13.31 2.62
N ASP A 22 13.03 -13.89 2.97
CA ASP A 22 13.40 -15.22 2.52
C ASP A 22 12.50 -16.32 3.13
N SER A 23 12.10 -16.18 4.38
CA SER A 23 11.12 -17.04 5.03
C SER A 23 9.75 -16.97 4.32
N ILE A 24 9.31 -15.79 3.96
CA ILE A 24 8.06 -15.58 3.21
C ILE A 24 8.16 -16.22 1.83
N ARG A 25 9.28 -16.03 1.13
CA ARG A 25 9.53 -16.62 -0.19
C ARG A 25 9.37 -18.13 -0.20
N ALA A 26 9.72 -18.80 0.88
CA ALA A 26 9.62 -20.26 1.00
C ALA A 26 8.18 -20.77 1.19
N ARG A 27 7.21 -19.90 1.46
CA ARG A 27 5.84 -20.29 1.85
C ARG A 27 4.80 -20.17 0.73
N GLY A 28 5.15 -19.66 -0.45
CA GLY A 28 4.15 -19.43 -1.48
C GLY A 28 4.73 -19.41 -2.89
N ARG A 29 3.87 -19.16 -3.86
CA ARG A 29 4.24 -19.09 -5.27
C ARG A 29 4.89 -17.74 -5.60
N VAL A 30 6.18 -17.77 -5.89
CA VAL A 30 6.93 -16.58 -6.33
C VAL A 30 6.53 -16.22 -7.76
N ILE A 31 6.06 -14.99 -7.96
CA ILE A 31 5.80 -14.40 -9.28
C ILE A 31 7.06 -13.68 -9.76
N ARG A 32 7.68 -12.89 -8.88
CA ARG A 32 8.89 -12.17 -9.20
C ARG A 32 9.80 -12.07 -7.98
N ASN A 33 11.04 -12.41 -8.19
CA ASN A 33 12.13 -12.21 -7.25
C ASN A 33 13.32 -11.69 -8.04
N SER A 34 13.66 -10.43 -7.86
CA SER A 34 14.83 -9.87 -8.52
C SER A 34 16.10 -10.28 -7.77
N GLY A 35 17.21 -10.43 -8.48
CA GLY A 35 18.51 -10.73 -7.87
C GLY A 35 19.00 -9.58 -6.98
N ALA A 36 19.92 -9.87 -6.08
CA ALA A 36 20.57 -8.83 -5.27
C ALA A 36 21.33 -7.84 -6.18
N LEU A 37 21.33 -6.57 -5.81
CA LEU A 37 22.22 -5.60 -6.41
C LEU A 37 23.64 -5.85 -5.89
N ALA A 38 24.64 -5.64 -6.74
CA ALA A 38 26.04 -5.97 -6.47
C ALA A 38 26.66 -5.13 -5.32
N GLU A 39 26.08 -3.98 -5.01
CA GLU A 39 26.57 -3.07 -3.99
C GLU A 39 25.54 -2.82 -2.91
N GLY A 40 25.97 -2.97 -1.67
CA GLY A 40 25.21 -2.63 -0.49
C GLY A 40 24.22 -3.71 -0.01
N ARG A 41 23.62 -3.47 1.16
CA ARG A 41 22.53 -4.30 1.70
C ARG A 41 21.21 -3.89 1.08
N THR A 42 20.97 -4.34 -0.14
CA THR A 42 19.71 -4.04 -0.82
C THR A 42 18.83 -5.28 -0.82
N ALA A 43 17.56 -5.12 -0.46
CA ALA A 43 16.55 -6.14 -0.70
C ALA A 43 15.82 -5.79 -1.99
N THR A 44 15.87 -6.72 -2.93
CA THR A 44 15.07 -6.61 -4.14
C THR A 44 13.61 -6.96 -3.83
N PRO A 45 12.64 -6.29 -4.48
CA PRO A 45 11.23 -6.57 -4.27
C PRO A 45 10.88 -8.04 -4.56
N LEU A 46 10.07 -8.61 -3.69
CA LEU A 46 9.48 -9.94 -3.83
C LEU A 46 7.98 -9.79 -4.11
N LEU A 47 7.52 -10.36 -5.21
CA LEU A 47 6.09 -10.46 -5.53
C LEU A 47 5.68 -11.93 -5.47
N MET A 48 4.66 -12.22 -4.69
CA MET A 48 4.14 -13.56 -4.51
C MET A 48 2.65 -13.64 -4.83
N ALA A 49 2.20 -14.77 -5.38
CA ALA A 49 0.79 -15.09 -5.42
C ALA A 49 0.41 -15.89 -4.18
N VAL A 50 -0.68 -15.51 -3.56
CA VAL A 50 -1.28 -16.21 -2.41
C VAL A 50 -2.78 -16.36 -2.63
N ASP A 51 -3.36 -17.37 -2.00
CA ASP A 51 -4.79 -17.58 -2.08
C ASP A 51 -5.55 -16.58 -1.21
N ALA A 52 -6.79 -16.32 -1.57
CA ALA A 52 -7.67 -15.48 -0.79
C ALA A 52 -7.93 -16.11 0.61
N GLY A 53 -7.59 -15.39 1.67
CA GLY A 53 -7.65 -15.90 3.04
C GLY A 53 -6.34 -16.54 3.54
N ASP A 54 -5.26 -16.49 2.75
CA ASP A 54 -3.95 -16.90 3.24
C ASP A 54 -3.47 -15.90 4.31
N ALA A 55 -3.09 -16.44 5.46
CA ALA A 55 -2.58 -15.67 6.59
C ALA A 55 -1.36 -14.79 6.25
N LEU A 56 -0.61 -15.11 5.18
CA LEU A 56 0.45 -14.26 4.68
C LEU A 56 -0.06 -12.91 4.20
N ALA A 57 -1.18 -12.90 3.43
CA ALA A 57 -1.79 -11.67 2.92
C ALA A 57 -2.46 -10.85 4.04
N GLU A 58 -2.81 -11.50 5.14
CA GLU A 58 -3.48 -10.87 6.28
C GLU A 58 -2.52 -10.39 7.39
N SER A 59 -1.23 -10.61 7.20
CA SER A 59 -0.21 -10.26 8.19
C SER A 59 0.66 -9.11 7.68
N GLU A 60 0.91 -8.14 8.54
CA GLU A 60 1.84 -7.07 8.21
C GLU A 60 3.24 -7.62 7.94
N CYS A 61 3.82 -7.25 6.81
CA CYS A 61 5.16 -7.64 6.43
C CYS A 61 6.03 -6.42 6.17
N PHE A 62 6.82 -6.04 7.16
CA PHE A 62 7.83 -4.99 6.97
C PHE A 62 8.96 -5.48 6.08
N GLY A 63 8.99 -4.97 4.85
CA GLY A 63 9.99 -5.28 3.86
C GLY A 63 9.47 -5.08 2.43
N PRO A 64 10.32 -5.25 1.42
CA PRO A 64 9.95 -5.08 0.03
C PRO A 64 9.22 -6.33 -0.49
N VAL A 65 8.08 -6.64 0.09
CA VAL A 65 7.23 -7.78 -0.25
C VAL A 65 5.84 -7.30 -0.64
N ALA A 66 5.30 -7.83 -1.72
CA ALA A 66 3.94 -7.60 -2.14
C ALA A 66 3.25 -8.95 -2.45
N PHE A 67 1.96 -9.01 -2.17
CA PHE A 67 1.14 -10.17 -2.46
C PHE A 67 0.13 -9.86 -3.55
N LEU A 68 -0.05 -10.79 -4.46
CA LEU A 68 -1.12 -10.81 -5.45
C LEU A 68 -2.14 -11.86 -5.02
N VAL A 69 -3.35 -11.39 -4.74
CA VAL A 69 -4.48 -12.24 -4.37
C VAL A 69 -5.47 -12.23 -5.53
N ALA A 70 -5.72 -13.41 -6.10
CA ALA A 70 -6.78 -13.55 -7.09
C ALA A 70 -8.15 -13.56 -6.40
N THR A 71 -9.09 -12.79 -6.94
CA THR A 71 -10.46 -12.71 -6.44
C THR A 71 -11.42 -13.21 -7.53
N LYS A 72 -12.64 -13.55 -7.14
CA LYS A 72 -13.65 -14.07 -8.05
C LYS A 72 -14.00 -13.04 -9.14
N ASP A 73 -14.18 -11.81 -8.72
CA ASP A 73 -14.47 -10.66 -9.56
C ASP A 73 -14.00 -9.37 -8.86
N ALA A 74 -14.22 -8.23 -9.49
CA ALA A 74 -13.80 -6.95 -8.95
C ALA A 74 -14.55 -6.56 -7.66
N ASP A 75 -15.83 -6.90 -7.55
CA ASP A 75 -16.62 -6.60 -6.34
C ASP A 75 -16.17 -7.47 -5.15
N ASP A 76 -15.83 -8.75 -5.38
CA ASP A 76 -15.19 -9.59 -4.36
C ASP A 76 -13.82 -8.99 -3.93
N GLY A 77 -13.06 -8.48 -4.89
CA GLY A 77 -11.78 -7.81 -4.61
C GLY A 77 -11.94 -6.57 -3.73
N ILE A 78 -12.90 -5.71 -4.04
CA ILE A 78 -13.21 -4.51 -3.24
C ILE A 78 -13.64 -4.90 -1.83
N THR A 79 -14.56 -5.85 -1.72
CA THR A 79 -15.08 -6.31 -0.42
C THR A 79 -13.95 -6.86 0.46
N ARG A 80 -13.14 -7.78 -0.07
CA ARG A 80 -12.02 -8.38 0.69
C ARG A 80 -10.98 -7.35 1.11
N ALA A 81 -10.63 -6.43 0.23
CA ALA A 81 -9.65 -5.40 0.54
C ALA A 81 -10.18 -4.41 1.60
N ALA A 82 -11.45 -4.03 1.53
CA ALA A 82 -12.08 -3.19 2.53
C ALA A 82 -12.21 -3.90 3.89
N ASP A 83 -12.61 -5.17 3.91
CA ASP A 83 -12.70 -5.99 5.11
C ASP A 83 -11.32 -6.18 5.76
N LEU A 84 -10.29 -6.47 4.98
CA LEU A 84 -8.93 -6.57 5.47
C LEU A 84 -8.48 -5.25 6.11
N ALA A 85 -8.74 -4.13 5.45
CA ALA A 85 -8.42 -2.81 5.95
C ALA A 85 -9.18 -2.47 7.25
N ALA A 86 -10.45 -2.83 7.35
CA ALA A 86 -11.27 -2.61 8.54
C ALA A 86 -10.77 -3.42 9.75
N HIS A 87 -10.33 -4.67 9.54
CA HIS A 87 -9.94 -5.56 10.63
C HIS A 87 -8.46 -5.50 11.00
N LYS A 88 -7.59 -5.21 10.05
CA LYS A 88 -6.13 -5.20 10.26
C LYS A 88 -5.53 -3.80 10.21
N GLY A 89 -6.27 -2.84 9.69
CA GLY A 89 -5.79 -1.49 9.41
C GLY A 89 -5.08 -1.38 8.06
N ALA A 90 -5.18 -0.20 7.48
CA ALA A 90 -4.40 0.18 6.30
C ALA A 90 -4.17 1.70 6.31
N ILE A 91 -3.02 2.13 5.82
CA ILE A 91 -2.74 3.57 5.68
C ILE A 91 -3.49 4.14 4.49
N THR A 92 -3.50 3.40 3.39
CA THR A 92 -4.13 3.81 2.13
C THR A 92 -4.53 2.59 1.30
N ALA A 93 -5.50 2.80 0.43
CA ALA A 93 -5.90 1.87 -0.62
C ALA A 93 -5.79 2.55 -1.99
N ALA A 94 -5.64 1.77 -3.04
CA ALA A 94 -5.67 2.24 -4.42
C ALA A 94 -6.61 1.38 -5.26
N LEU A 95 -7.38 2.03 -6.11
CA LEU A 95 -8.26 1.40 -7.07
C LEU A 95 -7.90 1.86 -8.48
N TYR A 96 -7.85 0.93 -9.41
CA TYR A 96 -7.70 1.19 -10.83
C TYR A 96 -8.88 0.58 -11.57
N ASP A 97 -9.83 1.40 -11.97
CA ASP A 97 -11.07 0.98 -12.62
C ASP A 97 -11.63 2.11 -13.50
N THR A 98 -12.46 1.74 -14.49
CA THR A 98 -13.16 2.68 -15.37
C THR A 98 -14.68 2.62 -15.23
N ASP A 99 -15.21 1.68 -14.45
CA ASP A 99 -16.63 1.53 -14.17
C ASP A 99 -17.00 2.45 -12.98
N GLU A 100 -17.78 3.50 -13.27
CA GLU A 100 -18.15 4.51 -12.27
C GLU A 100 -19.02 3.94 -11.13
N ASP A 101 -19.88 2.98 -11.42
CA ASP A 101 -20.71 2.34 -10.39
C ASP A 101 -19.83 1.51 -9.42
N ARG A 102 -18.85 0.82 -9.96
CA ARG A 102 -17.89 0.05 -9.18
C ARG A 102 -16.96 0.97 -8.36
N ILE A 103 -16.51 2.06 -8.95
CA ILE A 103 -15.78 3.12 -8.25
C ILE A 103 -16.61 3.66 -7.09
N GLY A 104 -17.90 3.95 -7.30
CA GLY A 104 -18.81 4.40 -6.25
C GLY A 104 -18.96 3.38 -5.10
N ARG A 105 -19.09 2.10 -5.41
CA ARG A 105 -19.11 1.03 -4.40
C ARG A 105 -17.81 0.94 -3.62
N ALA A 106 -16.68 1.06 -4.30
CA ALA A 106 -15.36 1.06 -3.64
C ALA A 106 -15.20 2.25 -2.68
N ILE A 107 -15.59 3.46 -3.12
CA ILE A 107 -15.58 4.64 -2.24
C ILE A 107 -16.39 4.38 -0.97
N ALA A 108 -17.60 3.84 -1.10
CA ALA A 108 -18.44 3.53 0.05
C ALA A 108 -17.80 2.48 0.98
N ALA A 109 -17.26 1.39 0.44
CA ALA A 109 -16.63 0.32 1.19
C ALA A 109 -15.39 0.78 1.95
N PHE A 110 -14.46 1.48 1.30
CA PHE A 110 -13.25 1.98 1.94
C PHE A 110 -13.52 3.14 2.91
N THR A 111 -14.56 3.94 2.66
CA THR A 111 -15.04 4.94 3.63
C THR A 111 -15.53 4.28 4.90
N ALA A 112 -16.34 3.23 4.78
CA ALA A 112 -16.82 2.45 5.93
C ALA A 112 -15.65 1.78 6.68
N ALA A 113 -14.63 1.31 5.97
CA ALA A 113 -13.41 0.74 6.54
C ALA A 113 -12.48 1.79 7.19
N GLY A 114 -12.72 3.08 6.99
CA GLY A 114 -11.90 4.15 7.54
C GLY A 114 -10.55 4.35 6.83
N VAL A 115 -10.44 4.00 5.56
CA VAL A 115 -9.19 4.02 4.80
C VAL A 115 -9.26 5.02 3.66
N ASN A 116 -8.20 5.79 3.48
CA ASN A 116 -8.06 6.72 2.35
C ASN A 116 -7.93 5.95 1.03
N LEU A 117 -8.65 6.39 0.00
CA LEU A 117 -8.69 5.74 -1.30
C LEU A 117 -8.14 6.65 -2.40
N SER A 118 -7.18 6.14 -3.16
CA SER A 118 -6.67 6.75 -4.39
C SER A 118 -7.27 6.04 -5.60
N ILE A 119 -7.83 6.79 -6.55
CA ILE A 119 -8.53 6.24 -7.72
C ILE A 119 -7.78 6.66 -8.98
N ASN A 120 -7.29 5.67 -9.75
CA ASN A 120 -6.60 5.86 -11.02
C ASN A 120 -5.36 6.79 -10.95
N LEU A 121 -4.71 6.88 -9.80
CA LEU A 121 -3.48 7.65 -9.67
C LEU A 121 -2.30 6.86 -10.23
N THR A 122 -1.60 7.41 -11.21
CA THR A 122 -0.46 6.79 -11.89
C THR A 122 0.71 7.76 -12.02
N GLY A 123 1.89 7.22 -12.34
CA GLY A 123 3.09 8.02 -12.60
C GLY A 123 3.59 8.77 -11.36
N ASN A 124 4.13 9.96 -11.60
CA ASN A 124 4.74 10.78 -10.54
C ASN A 124 3.74 11.52 -9.65
N ILE A 125 2.44 11.32 -9.84
CA ILE A 125 1.41 11.99 -9.03
C ILE A 125 1.53 11.64 -7.54
N PHE A 126 2.06 10.46 -7.21
CA PHE A 126 2.32 10.05 -5.83
C PHE A 126 3.43 10.83 -5.13
N VAL A 127 4.26 11.56 -5.89
CA VAL A 127 5.30 12.44 -5.33
C VAL A 127 4.74 13.81 -4.97
N ASN A 128 3.56 14.16 -5.45
CA ASN A 128 2.90 15.40 -5.13
C ASN A 128 2.16 15.26 -3.79
N GLN A 129 2.60 16.01 -2.78
CA GLN A 129 2.02 15.95 -1.43
C GLN A 129 0.53 16.30 -1.41
N SER A 130 0.07 17.19 -2.26
CA SER A 130 -1.36 17.51 -2.37
C SER A 130 -2.18 16.34 -2.94
N ALA A 131 -1.53 15.40 -3.59
CA ALA A 131 -2.12 14.20 -4.14
C ALA A 131 -1.77 12.92 -3.34
N ALA A 132 -0.76 12.90 -2.46
CA ALA A 132 -0.37 11.73 -1.69
C ALA A 132 -1.00 11.69 -0.30
N PHE A 133 -1.48 10.52 0.13
CA PHE A 133 -2.00 10.33 1.49
C PHE A 133 -0.91 10.05 2.54
N SER A 134 0.35 10.08 2.16
CA SER A 134 1.49 9.93 3.05
C SER A 134 1.51 10.95 4.20
N ASP A 135 0.77 12.06 4.05
CA ASP A 135 0.65 13.10 5.06
C ASP A 135 0.05 12.60 6.39
N PHE A 136 -0.67 11.48 6.35
CA PHE A 136 -1.21 10.82 7.54
C PHE A 136 -0.23 9.86 8.19
N HIS A 137 0.89 9.59 7.55
CA HIS A 137 1.94 8.73 8.10
C HIS A 137 3.04 9.56 8.73
N VAL A 138 3.30 9.33 10.00
CA VAL A 138 4.40 9.99 10.72
C VAL A 138 5.72 9.39 10.26
N THR A 139 6.47 10.14 9.48
CA THR A 139 7.81 9.78 9.00
C THR A 139 8.74 10.98 9.12
N GLY A 140 10.05 10.75 8.97
CA GLY A 140 11.02 11.85 8.87
C GLY A 140 10.78 12.75 7.65
N ALA A 141 10.14 12.22 6.59
CA ALA A 141 9.75 12.98 5.40
C ALA A 141 8.45 13.77 5.60
N ASN A 142 7.66 13.45 6.63
CA ASN A 142 6.44 14.15 6.97
C ASN A 142 6.40 14.53 8.45
N PRO A 143 7.14 15.55 8.88
CA PRO A 143 7.12 16.03 10.26
C PRO A 143 5.76 16.61 10.68
N ALA A 144 4.90 17.02 9.74
CA ALA A 144 3.55 17.48 10.03
C ALA A 144 2.67 16.38 10.65
N GLY A 145 2.99 15.11 10.42
CA GLY A 145 2.37 13.98 11.11
C GLY A 145 2.50 14.07 12.62
N ASN A 146 3.63 14.55 13.14
CA ASN A 146 3.82 14.80 14.57
C ASN A 146 3.09 16.05 15.05
N ALA A 147 3.06 17.10 14.26
CA ALA A 147 2.36 18.35 14.60
C ALA A 147 0.86 18.15 14.75
N SER A 148 0.27 17.18 14.07
CA SER A 148 -1.15 16.84 14.17
C SER A 148 -1.58 16.39 15.58
N LEU A 149 -0.66 15.98 16.43
CA LEU A 149 -0.93 15.61 17.83
C LEU A 149 -1.12 16.86 18.72
N THR A 150 -0.65 18.00 18.27
CA THR A 150 -0.70 19.27 19.03
C THR A 150 -1.68 20.27 18.46
N ASP A 151 -2.15 20.07 17.22
CA ASP A 151 -3.13 20.93 16.58
C ASP A 151 -4.51 20.27 16.58
N THR A 152 -5.45 20.88 17.30
CA THR A 152 -6.82 20.38 17.45
C THR A 152 -7.56 20.28 16.10
N ALA A 153 -7.29 21.19 15.16
CA ALA A 153 -7.90 21.16 13.83
C ALA A 153 -7.44 19.93 13.03
N PHE A 154 -6.16 19.56 13.15
CA PHE A 154 -5.62 18.34 12.57
C PHE A 154 -6.17 17.09 13.23
N VAL A 155 -6.24 17.07 14.53
CA VAL A 155 -6.73 15.91 15.31
C VAL A 155 -8.23 15.67 15.03
N ALA A 156 -9.05 16.70 15.04
CA ALA A 156 -10.50 16.58 14.81
C ALA A 156 -10.83 16.03 13.42
N THR A 157 -10.02 16.31 12.41
CA THR A 157 -10.23 15.81 11.04
C THR A 157 -9.71 14.39 10.84
N ARG A 158 -8.72 13.95 11.61
CA ARG A 158 -8.14 12.60 11.49
C ARG A 158 -9.04 11.49 11.99
N PHE A 159 -9.81 11.73 13.00
CA PHE A 159 -10.59 10.67 13.67
C PHE A 159 -11.90 10.33 12.97
N ARG A 160 -12.34 11.08 11.97
CA ARG A 160 -13.67 10.91 11.38
C ARG A 160 -13.79 11.20 9.90
N ARG A 161 -12.72 11.49 9.17
CA ARG A 161 -12.78 11.81 7.75
C ARG A 161 -11.89 10.87 6.97
N VAL A 162 -12.49 10.23 5.99
CA VAL A 162 -11.80 9.52 4.92
C VAL A 162 -11.78 10.45 3.71
N MET A 163 -10.63 10.59 3.08
CA MET A 163 -10.49 11.28 1.81
C MET A 163 -10.45 10.26 0.67
N TRP A 164 -11.06 10.61 -0.42
CA TRP A 164 -10.82 9.97 -1.70
C TRP A 164 -10.41 11.02 -2.72
N ARG A 165 -9.65 10.62 -3.71
CA ARG A 165 -9.22 11.48 -4.79
C ARG A 165 -9.00 10.68 -6.07
N ARG A 166 -9.21 11.33 -7.19
CA ARG A 166 -9.04 10.72 -8.51
C ARG A 166 -8.44 11.72 -9.49
N THR A 167 -7.79 11.22 -10.51
CA THR A 167 -7.43 12.02 -11.68
C THR A 167 -8.69 12.45 -12.42
N VAL A 168 -8.75 13.72 -12.79
CA VAL A 168 -9.74 14.22 -13.73
C VAL A 168 -9.13 14.07 -15.12
N THR A 169 -9.70 13.22 -15.96
CA THR A 169 -9.36 13.19 -17.37
C THR A 169 -10.04 14.37 -18.04
N SER A 170 -9.24 15.30 -18.53
CA SER A 170 -9.69 16.38 -19.44
C SER A 170 -10.07 15.80 -20.80
#